data_0d3958503e4d4b62ec91e01776e69108
#
_entry.id   0d3958503e4d4b62ec91e01776e69108
#
_cell.length_a   1.000
_cell.length_b   1.000
_cell.length_c   1.000
_cell.angle_alpha   90.00
_cell.angle_beta   90.00
_cell.angle_gamma   90.00
#
_symmetry.space_group_name_H-M   'P 1'
#
loop_
_entity.id
_entity.type
_entity.pdbx_description
1 polymer ?
#
loop_
_entity_poly.entity_id
_entity_poly.type
_entity_poly.pdbx_seq_one_letter_code
_entity_poly.pdbx_strand_id
1 'polypeptide(L)'
;MATHLLQIKVHQRLLRAAFLLTASLLLSACISPQPYPSGVPATQPIPAPTTRAPKIGQEWVYNVRNVFNQELVDVVTERVVSVGEQVRIQRSGAKAGPLPDEIQSPWGYVLQDAHWNPPQKFIKPMPLWPEQLTSGVNQFYKTQYQVLGYPDGNYYWGMSMKASQWELIQVPAGQFLTLTYHDEMPYFESNDVFRVSNIRDEDVWFSPEIGRWVIRRGTGRYITNGVFWANAYWEDYLQWELVSWK
;
A
#
# COMPACT_ATOMS: atom_id res chain seq x y z
N MET A 1 -28.90 -24.11 59.42
CA MET A 1 -29.54 -23.83 58.10
C MET A 1 -29.11 -22.48 57.51
N ALA A 2 -28.81 -21.49 58.29
CA ALA A 2 -28.39 -20.14 57.80
C ALA A 2 -26.98 -20.09 57.14
N THR A 3 -26.04 -20.89 57.60
CA THR A 3 -24.66 -20.92 57.09
C THR A 3 -24.54 -21.49 55.69
N HIS A 4 -25.37 -22.46 55.27
CA HIS A 4 -25.38 -23.01 53.92
C HIS A 4 -25.91 -22.05 52.86
N LEU A 5 -26.89 -21.22 53.21
CA LEU A 5 -27.44 -20.20 52.30
C LEU A 5 -26.45 -19.05 52.02
N LEU A 6 -25.61 -18.74 53.00
CA LEU A 6 -24.59 -17.70 52.88
C LEU A 6 -23.47 -18.16 51.93
N GLN A 7 -23.03 -19.41 52.03
CA GLN A 7 -21.99 -19.96 51.14
C GLN A 7 -22.45 -20.03 49.68
N ILE A 8 -23.69 -20.39 49.41
CA ILE A 8 -24.25 -20.44 48.06
C ILE A 8 -24.28 -19.04 47.43
N LYS A 9 -24.68 -18.03 48.18
CA LYS A 9 -24.70 -16.64 47.69
C LYS A 9 -23.31 -16.09 47.41
N VAL A 10 -22.31 -16.44 48.18
CA VAL A 10 -20.90 -16.03 47.94
C VAL A 10 -20.34 -16.70 46.70
N HIS A 11 -20.57 -18.03 46.50
CA HIS A 11 -20.15 -18.76 45.30
C HIS A 11 -20.79 -18.16 44.03
N GLN A 12 -22.08 -17.86 44.04
CA GLN A 12 -22.76 -17.23 42.92
C GLN A 12 -22.22 -15.83 42.56
N ARG A 13 -21.84 -15.07 43.56
CA ARG A 13 -21.22 -13.74 43.31
C ARG A 13 -19.82 -13.86 42.73
N LEU A 14 -19.02 -14.81 43.22
CA LEU A 14 -17.68 -15.09 42.64
C LEU A 14 -17.73 -15.59 41.20
N LEU A 15 -18.67 -16.50 40.89
CA LEU A 15 -18.88 -16.98 39.53
C LEU A 15 -19.34 -15.87 38.57
N ARG A 16 -20.23 -14.97 39.04
CA ARG A 16 -20.65 -13.82 38.23
C ARG A 16 -19.52 -12.81 38.00
N ALA A 17 -18.70 -12.55 39.04
CA ALA A 17 -17.54 -11.68 38.90
C ALA A 17 -16.47 -12.28 37.97
N ALA A 18 -16.19 -13.57 38.05
CA ALA A 18 -15.29 -14.28 37.14
C ALA A 18 -15.78 -14.28 35.69
N PHE A 19 -17.09 -14.48 35.49
CA PHE A 19 -17.70 -14.43 34.15
C PHE A 19 -17.66 -13.03 33.54
N LEU A 20 -17.89 -11.98 34.33
CA LEU A 20 -17.78 -10.60 33.86
C LEU A 20 -16.34 -10.20 33.56
N LEU A 21 -15.37 -10.72 34.32
CA LEU A 21 -13.94 -10.46 34.07
C LEU A 21 -13.47 -11.16 32.77
N THR A 22 -13.88 -12.42 32.53
CA THR A 22 -13.56 -13.13 31.29
C THR A 22 -14.27 -12.53 30.08
N ALA A 23 -15.51 -12.06 30.22
CA ALA A 23 -16.22 -11.37 29.14
C ALA A 23 -15.56 -10.03 28.78
N SER A 24 -15.05 -9.28 29.74
CA SER A 24 -14.33 -8.02 29.48
C SER A 24 -12.96 -8.27 28.82
N LEU A 25 -12.28 -9.37 29.12
CA LEU A 25 -11.02 -9.74 28.47
C LEU A 25 -11.22 -10.19 27.02
N LEU A 26 -12.36 -10.78 26.70
CA LEU A 26 -12.70 -11.19 25.31
C LEU A 26 -13.10 -10.00 24.43
N LEU A 27 -13.61 -8.91 25.02
CA LEU A 27 -13.97 -7.69 24.28
C LEU A 27 -12.76 -6.84 23.88
N SER A 28 -11.60 -7.01 24.52
CA SER A 28 -10.37 -6.28 24.18
C SER A 28 -9.59 -6.87 23.00
N ALA A 29 -10.05 -7.99 22.41
CA ALA A 29 -9.45 -8.60 21.23
C ALA A 29 -10.01 -8.05 19.90
N CYS A 30 -10.62 -6.88 19.88
CA CYS A 30 -10.91 -6.18 18.64
C CYS A 30 -9.56 -5.78 18.02
N ILE A 31 -9.12 -6.48 17.00
CA ILE A 31 -7.99 -6.08 16.16
C ILE A 31 -8.37 -4.73 15.57
N SER A 32 -7.71 -3.67 16.05
CA SER A 32 -7.89 -2.35 15.48
C SER A 32 -7.18 -2.32 14.13
N PRO A 33 -7.82 -1.81 13.06
CA PRO A 33 -7.14 -1.62 11.79
C PRO A 33 -5.90 -0.75 11.99
N GLN A 34 -4.88 -0.95 11.15
CA GLN A 34 -3.67 -0.15 11.20
C GLN A 34 -4.03 1.33 11.05
N PRO A 35 -3.57 2.21 11.95
CA PRO A 35 -3.85 3.64 11.86
C PRO A 35 -3.42 4.19 10.50
N TYR A 36 -4.14 5.19 10.02
CA TYR A 36 -3.69 5.93 8.83
C TYR A 36 -2.38 6.63 9.18
N PRO A 37 -1.31 6.46 8.39
CA PRO A 37 -0.03 7.12 8.65
C PRO A 37 -0.20 8.63 8.66
N SER A 38 0.34 9.28 9.66
CA SER A 38 0.32 10.72 9.79
C SER A 38 1.67 11.23 10.26
N GLY A 39 2.17 12.24 9.56
CA GLY A 39 3.39 12.94 9.93
C GLY A 39 3.13 14.27 10.60
N VAL A 40 4.19 14.98 10.91
CA VAL A 40 4.13 16.39 11.35
C VAL A 40 4.12 17.26 10.09
N PRO A 41 3.12 18.15 9.90
CA PRO A 41 3.10 19.05 8.75
C PRO A 41 4.42 19.82 8.61
N ALA A 42 4.93 19.91 7.39
CA ALA A 42 6.19 20.60 7.09
C ALA A 42 5.97 21.64 5.99
N THR A 43 6.80 22.67 6.01
CA THR A 43 6.80 23.67 4.96
C THR A 43 7.33 23.06 3.66
N GLN A 44 6.66 23.39 2.55
CA GLN A 44 7.14 23.00 1.23
C GLN A 44 8.55 23.56 0.99
N PRO A 45 9.53 22.72 0.59
CA PRO A 45 10.86 23.19 0.25
C PRO A 45 10.86 24.15 -0.96
N ILE A 46 11.65 25.20 -0.87
CA ILE A 46 11.87 26.16 -1.97
C ILE A 46 13.38 26.35 -2.15
N PRO A 47 13.96 25.97 -3.33
CA PRO A 47 13.30 25.35 -4.49
C PRO A 47 12.79 23.94 -4.18
N ALA A 48 11.89 23.42 -5.02
CA ALA A 48 11.44 22.04 -4.92
C ALA A 48 12.66 21.09 -4.98
N PRO A 49 12.70 20.05 -4.11
CA PRO A 49 13.85 19.15 -4.08
C PRO A 49 13.92 18.30 -5.34
N THR A 50 15.14 17.97 -5.74
CA THR A 50 15.37 17.01 -6.83
C THR A 50 15.29 15.58 -6.28
N THR A 51 14.57 14.72 -6.97
CA THR A 51 14.53 13.29 -6.64
C THR A 51 15.91 12.66 -6.83
N ARG A 52 16.34 11.90 -5.84
CA ARG A 52 17.59 11.14 -5.89
C ARG A 52 17.60 10.23 -7.11
N ALA A 53 18.66 10.31 -7.90
CA ALA A 53 18.87 9.44 -9.05
C ALA A 53 19.14 7.98 -8.59
N PRO A 54 18.69 6.98 -9.36
CA PRO A 54 18.92 5.59 -9.03
C PRO A 54 20.40 5.21 -9.20
N LYS A 55 20.89 4.35 -8.33
CA LYS A 55 22.24 3.78 -8.42
C LYS A 55 22.18 2.27 -8.29
N ILE A 56 22.98 1.55 -9.08
CA ILE A 56 23.10 0.08 -8.96
C ILE A 56 23.52 -0.27 -7.52
N GLY A 57 22.81 -1.24 -6.94
CA GLY A 57 23.00 -1.66 -5.55
C GLY A 57 22.21 -0.87 -4.52
N GLN A 58 21.55 0.24 -4.91
CA GLN A 58 20.62 0.93 -4.03
C GLN A 58 19.47 -0.01 -3.67
N GLU A 59 19.09 0.00 -2.39
CA GLU A 59 18.16 -0.99 -1.85
C GLU A 59 17.21 -0.34 -0.85
N TRP A 60 15.97 -0.79 -0.88
CA TRP A 60 14.93 -0.44 0.09
C TRP A 60 14.31 -1.73 0.62
N VAL A 61 14.09 -1.79 1.91
CA VAL A 61 13.44 -2.92 2.59
C VAL A 61 12.15 -2.44 3.24
N TYR A 62 11.07 -3.14 2.99
CA TYR A 62 9.74 -2.79 3.48
C TYR A 62 9.11 -3.90 4.29
N ASN A 63 8.50 -3.56 5.42
CA ASN A 63 7.47 -4.40 6.01
C ASN A 63 6.18 -4.22 5.21
N VAL A 64 5.62 -5.32 4.71
CA VAL A 64 4.31 -5.33 4.04
C VAL A 64 3.28 -5.89 5.01
N ARG A 65 2.30 -5.07 5.38
CA ARG A 65 1.25 -5.44 6.33
C ARG A 65 -0.12 -5.35 5.71
N ASN A 66 -0.99 -6.27 6.13
CA ASN A 66 -2.41 -6.14 5.87
C ASN A 66 -2.99 -5.07 6.79
N VAL A 67 -3.66 -4.06 6.20
CA VAL A 67 -4.18 -2.91 6.95
C VAL A 67 -5.36 -3.27 7.85
N PHE A 68 -6.16 -4.29 7.49
CA PHE A 68 -7.32 -4.68 8.27
C PHE A 68 -6.97 -5.35 9.60
N ASN A 69 -5.94 -6.21 9.60
CA ASN A 69 -5.59 -7.04 10.76
C ASN A 69 -4.16 -6.83 11.27
N GLN A 70 -3.41 -5.92 10.65
CA GLN A 70 -2.01 -5.58 10.98
C GLN A 70 -1.02 -6.76 10.82
N GLU A 71 -1.44 -7.85 10.24
CA GLU A 71 -0.58 -9.01 10.02
C GLU A 71 0.60 -8.65 9.10
N LEU A 72 1.81 -9.06 9.48
CA LEU A 72 2.98 -8.98 8.62
C LEU A 72 2.86 -10.03 7.52
N VAL A 73 2.49 -9.58 6.33
CA VAL A 73 2.35 -10.43 5.14
C VAL A 73 3.72 -10.90 4.68
N ASP A 74 4.66 -9.95 4.48
CA ASP A 74 6.03 -10.24 4.05
C ASP A 74 6.99 -9.11 4.44
N VAL A 75 8.29 -9.36 4.25
CA VAL A 75 9.35 -8.35 4.24
C VAL A 75 9.93 -8.33 2.83
N VAL A 76 9.68 -7.23 2.10
CA VAL A 76 10.06 -7.12 0.70
C VAL A 76 11.31 -6.27 0.55
N THR A 77 12.31 -6.82 -0.15
CA THR A 77 13.51 -6.10 -0.58
C THR A 77 13.40 -5.70 -2.03
N GLU A 78 13.66 -4.44 -2.32
CA GLU A 78 13.69 -3.86 -3.65
C GLU A 78 15.10 -3.32 -3.92
N ARG A 79 15.76 -3.81 -4.96
CA ARG A 79 17.17 -3.46 -5.27
C ARG A 79 17.32 -3.04 -6.73
N VAL A 80 17.95 -1.90 -6.95
CA VAL A 80 18.34 -1.45 -8.29
C VAL A 80 19.46 -2.37 -8.81
N VAL A 81 19.19 -3.11 -9.87
CA VAL A 81 20.14 -4.04 -10.49
C VAL A 81 20.65 -3.55 -11.83
N SER A 82 19.97 -2.64 -12.50
CA SER A 82 20.49 -1.95 -13.70
C SER A 82 19.99 -0.52 -13.78
N VAL A 83 20.81 0.34 -14.38
CA VAL A 83 20.51 1.75 -14.69
C VAL A 83 21.02 2.02 -16.11
N GLY A 84 20.14 2.53 -16.98
CA GLY A 84 20.40 2.84 -18.39
C GLY A 84 19.16 3.43 -19.00
N GLU A 85 18.79 3.05 -20.23
CA GLU A 85 17.52 3.42 -20.85
C GLU A 85 16.32 3.00 -19.98
N GLN A 86 16.50 1.92 -19.24
CA GLN A 86 15.55 1.44 -18.23
C GLN A 86 16.26 1.25 -16.90
N VAL A 87 15.55 1.55 -15.83
CA VAL A 87 15.94 1.18 -14.47
C VAL A 87 15.18 -0.09 -14.09
N ARG A 88 15.92 -1.12 -13.74
CA ARG A 88 15.34 -2.39 -13.27
C ARG A 88 15.53 -2.51 -11.77
N ILE A 89 14.42 -2.72 -11.08
CA ILE A 89 14.39 -2.95 -9.64
C ILE A 89 13.96 -4.39 -9.42
N GLN A 90 14.90 -5.22 -8.97
CA GLN A 90 14.64 -6.59 -8.56
C GLN A 90 13.93 -6.58 -7.22
N ARG A 91 12.93 -7.45 -7.09
CA ARG A 91 12.10 -7.57 -5.89
C ARG A 91 12.14 -8.98 -5.33
N SER A 92 12.18 -9.10 -4.02
CA SER A 92 12.14 -10.39 -3.33
C SER A 92 11.44 -10.25 -1.98
N GLY A 93 10.56 -11.18 -1.67
CA GLY A 93 9.94 -11.34 -0.37
C GLY A 93 10.68 -12.35 0.49
N ALA A 94 10.77 -12.12 1.78
CA ALA A 94 11.37 -13.06 2.72
C ALA A 94 10.60 -14.39 2.80
N LYS A 95 9.25 -14.32 2.67
CA LYS A 95 8.37 -15.48 2.62
C LYS A 95 8.08 -15.92 1.18
N ALA A 96 7.78 -14.97 0.30
CA ALA A 96 7.35 -15.27 -1.08
C ALA A 96 8.52 -15.66 -2.00
N GLY A 97 9.78 -15.35 -1.64
CA GLY A 97 10.93 -15.54 -2.51
C GLY A 97 10.98 -14.50 -3.65
N PRO A 98 11.45 -14.88 -4.85
CA PRO A 98 11.52 -13.97 -5.99
C PRO A 98 10.13 -13.43 -6.37
N LEU A 99 10.04 -12.11 -6.53
CA LEU A 99 8.84 -11.40 -6.99
C LEU A 99 9.10 -10.82 -8.38
N PRO A 100 8.05 -10.51 -9.15
CA PRO A 100 8.21 -9.81 -10.42
C PRO A 100 8.95 -8.49 -10.23
N ASP A 101 9.85 -8.18 -11.17
CA ASP A 101 10.62 -6.94 -11.13
C ASP A 101 9.76 -5.73 -11.46
N GLU A 102 10.12 -4.58 -10.90
CA GLU A 102 9.64 -3.28 -11.38
C GLU A 102 10.61 -2.74 -12.43
N ILE A 103 10.05 -2.18 -13.52
CA ILE A 103 10.83 -1.53 -14.57
C ILE A 103 10.34 -0.10 -14.75
N GLN A 104 11.27 0.85 -14.77
CA GLN A 104 10.99 2.26 -15.00
C GLN A 104 11.71 2.75 -16.26
N SER A 105 11.10 3.68 -17.00
CA SER A 105 11.68 4.30 -18.18
C SER A 105 10.94 5.61 -18.53
N PRO A 106 11.51 6.79 -18.27
CA PRO A 106 12.71 7.04 -17.46
C PRO A 106 12.47 6.84 -15.96
N TRP A 107 13.46 7.14 -15.13
CA TRP A 107 13.33 7.13 -13.66
C TRP A 107 12.15 7.99 -13.20
N GLY A 108 11.29 7.41 -12.35
CA GLY A 108 10.04 8.03 -11.93
C GLY A 108 8.83 7.67 -12.77
N TYR A 109 9.02 6.92 -13.87
CA TYR A 109 7.93 6.46 -14.73
C TYR A 109 7.94 4.95 -14.84
N VAL A 110 6.95 4.31 -14.27
CA VAL A 110 6.83 2.85 -14.27
C VAL A 110 6.34 2.35 -15.64
N LEU A 111 7.10 1.43 -16.20
CA LEU A 111 6.74 0.67 -17.39
C LEU A 111 6.19 -0.72 -17.03
N GLN A 112 6.72 -1.32 -15.95
CA GLN A 112 6.21 -2.57 -15.38
C GLN A 112 6.03 -2.39 -13.88
N ASP A 113 4.77 -2.39 -13.43
CA ASP A 113 4.39 -2.35 -12.02
C ASP A 113 4.10 -3.75 -11.52
N ALA A 114 4.82 -4.13 -10.49
CA ALA A 114 4.74 -5.45 -9.88
C ALA A 114 4.14 -5.42 -8.46
N HIS A 115 3.58 -4.29 -8.01
CA HIS A 115 3.00 -4.15 -6.68
C HIS A 115 1.54 -4.59 -6.64
N TRP A 116 0.85 -4.56 -7.78
CA TRP A 116 -0.51 -5.04 -7.91
C TRP A 116 -0.56 -6.51 -8.35
N ASN A 117 -1.63 -7.18 -8.01
CA ASN A 117 -1.91 -8.54 -8.44
C ASN A 117 -3.14 -8.55 -9.38
N PRO A 118 -3.01 -8.97 -10.65
CA PRO A 118 -1.76 -9.37 -11.32
C PRO A 118 -0.83 -8.18 -11.65
N PRO A 119 0.49 -8.44 -11.83
CA PRO A 119 1.45 -7.42 -12.25
C PRO A 119 1.11 -6.86 -13.63
N GLN A 120 1.40 -5.58 -13.84
CA GLN A 120 0.98 -4.82 -15.01
C GLN A 120 2.19 -4.31 -15.81
N LYS A 121 2.09 -4.37 -17.14
CA LYS A 121 3.05 -3.76 -18.06
C LYS A 121 2.35 -2.69 -18.86
N PHE A 122 2.69 -1.44 -18.65
CA PHE A 122 2.07 -0.29 -19.31
C PHE A 122 2.61 -0.09 -20.73
N ILE A 123 1.73 0.27 -21.67
CA ILE A 123 2.10 0.61 -23.05
C ILE A 123 2.82 1.96 -23.11
N LYS A 124 2.36 2.93 -22.29
CA LYS A 124 3.07 4.17 -22.03
C LYS A 124 3.38 4.22 -20.55
N PRO A 125 4.63 4.52 -20.16
CA PRO A 125 5.01 4.61 -18.76
C PRO A 125 4.12 5.57 -17.98
N MET A 126 3.83 5.23 -16.73
CA MET A 126 3.01 6.00 -15.80
C MET A 126 3.88 6.62 -14.72
N PRO A 127 3.67 7.87 -14.32
CA PRO A 127 4.44 8.48 -13.25
C PRO A 127 4.21 7.74 -11.92
N LEU A 128 5.28 7.55 -11.15
CA LEU A 128 5.25 6.99 -9.80
C LEU A 128 5.17 8.07 -8.73
N TRP A 129 5.39 9.31 -9.08
CA TRP A 129 5.26 10.51 -8.24
C TRP A 129 5.00 11.73 -9.11
N PRO A 130 4.47 12.82 -8.54
CA PRO A 130 4.21 14.05 -9.31
C PRO A 130 5.48 14.58 -9.99
N GLU A 131 5.38 14.95 -11.26
CA GLU A 131 6.50 15.54 -12.02
C GLU A 131 7.06 16.80 -11.33
N GLN A 132 6.18 17.58 -10.73
CA GLN A 132 6.51 18.68 -9.87
C GLN A 132 6.22 18.31 -8.42
N LEU A 133 7.25 18.26 -7.59
CA LEU A 133 7.14 17.94 -6.18
C LEU A 133 6.58 19.16 -5.41
N THR A 134 5.34 19.51 -5.71
CA THR A 134 4.65 20.68 -5.18
C THR A 134 3.25 20.29 -4.69
N SER A 135 2.88 20.78 -3.51
CA SER A 135 1.53 20.57 -2.96
C SER A 135 0.45 21.17 -3.87
N GLY A 136 -0.71 20.53 -3.92
CA GLY A 136 -1.87 21.01 -4.68
C GLY A 136 -1.85 20.64 -6.17
N VAL A 137 -0.79 20.01 -6.67
CA VAL A 137 -0.77 19.48 -8.05
C VAL A 137 -1.79 18.37 -8.17
N ASN A 138 -2.61 18.44 -9.22
CA ASN A 138 -3.58 17.38 -9.57
C ASN A 138 -3.47 17.12 -11.07
N GLN A 139 -3.13 15.89 -11.44
CA GLN A 139 -2.91 15.50 -12.82
C GLN A 139 -3.62 14.20 -13.12
N PHE A 140 -4.15 14.08 -14.34
CA PHE A 140 -4.79 12.86 -14.81
C PHE A 140 -3.94 12.23 -15.92
N TYR A 141 -3.69 10.94 -15.77
CA TYR A 141 -2.93 10.12 -16.70
C TYR A 141 -3.78 8.99 -17.25
N LYS A 142 -3.53 8.63 -18.50
CA LYS A 142 -4.19 7.49 -19.14
C LYS A 142 -3.24 6.72 -20.02
N THR A 143 -3.36 5.43 -20.01
CA THR A 143 -2.62 4.50 -20.86
C THR A 143 -3.41 3.22 -21.05
N GLN A 144 -2.80 2.23 -21.62
CA GLN A 144 -3.23 0.84 -21.61
C GLN A 144 -2.15 -0.01 -20.96
N TYR A 145 -2.53 -1.15 -20.42
CA TYR A 145 -1.61 -2.11 -19.84
C TYR A 145 -1.90 -3.53 -20.36
N GLN A 146 -0.91 -4.37 -20.26
CA GLN A 146 -1.00 -5.81 -20.40
C GLN A 146 -0.75 -6.46 -19.05
N VAL A 147 -1.37 -7.58 -18.78
CA VAL A 147 -1.04 -8.40 -17.62
C VAL A 147 0.26 -9.13 -17.87
N LEU A 148 1.21 -9.03 -16.96
CA LEU A 148 2.50 -9.71 -17.08
C LEU A 148 2.30 -11.23 -17.17
N GLY A 149 2.86 -11.84 -18.23
CA GLY A 149 2.67 -13.25 -18.54
C GLY A 149 1.43 -13.56 -19.40
N TYR A 150 0.57 -12.57 -19.67
CA TYR A 150 -0.63 -12.70 -20.51
C TYR A 150 -0.74 -11.51 -21.48
N PRO A 151 0.09 -11.48 -22.56
CA PRO A 151 0.21 -10.31 -23.43
C PRO A 151 -0.97 -10.12 -24.41
N ASP A 152 -1.95 -11.02 -24.44
CA ASP A 152 -2.98 -11.08 -25.48
C ASP A 152 -4.11 -10.04 -25.33
N GLY A 153 -3.93 -9.00 -24.49
CA GLY A 153 -4.91 -7.95 -24.33
C GLY A 153 -4.30 -6.65 -23.88
N ASN A 154 -4.83 -5.54 -24.40
CA ASN A 154 -4.53 -4.21 -23.90
C ASN A 154 -5.76 -3.68 -23.16
N TYR A 155 -5.59 -3.38 -21.88
CA TYR A 155 -6.65 -2.96 -20.99
C TYR A 155 -6.48 -1.49 -20.64
N TYR A 156 -7.57 -0.74 -20.61
CA TYR A 156 -7.54 0.68 -20.24
C TYR A 156 -7.09 0.88 -18.81
N TRP A 157 -6.28 1.92 -18.59
CA TRP A 157 -5.85 2.40 -17.29
C TRP A 157 -5.95 3.92 -17.21
N GLY A 158 -6.70 4.44 -16.25
CA GLY A 158 -6.79 5.86 -15.94
C GLY A 158 -6.44 6.09 -14.47
N MET A 159 -5.63 7.10 -14.20
CA MET A 159 -5.16 7.44 -12.86
C MET A 159 -5.18 8.95 -12.65
N SER A 160 -5.75 9.39 -11.54
CA SER A 160 -5.66 10.76 -11.03
C SER A 160 -4.65 10.79 -9.89
N MET A 161 -3.61 11.59 -10.02
CA MET A 161 -2.57 11.79 -9.00
C MET A 161 -2.73 13.17 -8.38
N LYS A 162 -2.93 13.24 -7.06
CA LYS A 162 -3.16 14.48 -6.33
C LYS A 162 -2.16 14.64 -5.20
N ALA A 163 -1.19 15.54 -5.37
CA ALA A 163 -0.25 15.92 -4.31
C ALA A 163 -0.96 16.79 -3.27
N SER A 164 -0.84 16.42 -1.99
CA SER A 164 -1.55 17.08 -0.90
C SER A 164 -0.64 18.01 -0.10
N GLN A 165 0.28 17.46 0.68
CA GLN A 165 1.09 18.25 1.63
C GLN A 165 2.49 17.67 1.81
N TRP A 166 3.38 18.51 2.33
CA TRP A 166 4.67 18.08 2.86
C TRP A 166 4.55 17.77 4.33
N GLU A 167 5.17 16.68 4.77
CA GLU A 167 5.21 16.29 6.18
C GLU A 167 6.49 15.52 6.52
N LEU A 168 6.88 15.60 7.79
CA LEU A 168 7.91 14.76 8.37
C LEU A 168 7.25 13.50 8.90
N ILE A 169 7.62 12.35 8.34
CA ILE A 169 7.10 11.06 8.76
C ILE A 169 8.17 10.21 9.42
N GLN A 170 7.81 9.54 10.52
CA GLN A 170 8.69 8.64 11.25
C GLN A 170 8.35 7.20 10.88
N VAL A 171 9.36 6.44 10.44
CA VAL A 171 9.29 5.00 10.15
C VAL A 171 10.47 4.28 10.78
N PRO A 172 10.54 2.95 10.80
CA PRO A 172 11.69 2.22 11.36
C PRO A 172 13.05 2.62 10.75
N ALA A 173 13.08 3.00 9.47
CA ALA A 173 14.29 3.47 8.78
C ALA A 173 14.78 4.87 9.20
N GLY A 174 13.98 5.63 9.94
CA GLY A 174 14.29 7.00 10.36
C GLY A 174 13.16 7.99 10.11
N GLN A 175 13.49 9.27 10.17
CA GLN A 175 12.55 10.35 9.85
C GLN A 175 12.85 10.93 8.48
N PHE A 176 11.81 11.14 7.69
CA PHE A 176 11.93 11.61 6.30
C PHE A 176 10.98 12.78 6.03
N LEU A 177 11.47 13.75 5.26
CA LEU A 177 10.61 14.74 4.65
C LEU A 177 9.95 14.14 3.41
N THR A 178 8.62 14.11 3.39
CA THR A 178 7.83 13.46 2.34
C THR A 178 6.82 14.42 1.73
N LEU A 179 6.58 14.26 0.43
CA LEU A 179 5.38 14.75 -0.24
C LEU A 179 4.35 13.63 -0.23
N THR A 180 3.21 13.89 0.39
CA THR A 180 2.09 12.95 0.38
C THR A 180 1.23 13.20 -0.84
N TYR A 181 0.89 12.14 -1.57
CA TYR A 181 -0.05 12.21 -2.68
C TYR A 181 -0.98 10.99 -2.68
N HIS A 182 -2.13 11.18 -3.29
CA HIS A 182 -3.16 10.19 -3.48
C HIS A 182 -3.34 9.89 -4.95
N ASP A 183 -3.25 8.61 -5.31
CA ASP A 183 -3.54 8.10 -6.64
C ASP A 183 -4.90 7.41 -6.61
N GLU A 184 -5.82 7.90 -7.42
CA GLU A 184 -7.12 7.31 -7.62
C GLU A 184 -7.20 6.75 -9.05
N MET A 185 -7.47 5.46 -9.18
CA MET A 185 -7.80 4.79 -10.41
C MET A 185 -9.32 4.55 -10.44
N PRO A 186 -10.11 5.57 -10.81
CA PRO A 186 -11.58 5.52 -10.70
C PRO A 186 -12.21 4.52 -11.66
N TYR A 187 -11.46 4.14 -12.67
CA TYR A 187 -11.84 3.09 -13.62
C TYR A 187 -10.61 2.54 -14.31
N PHE A 188 -10.51 1.22 -14.33
CA PHE A 188 -9.60 0.48 -15.22
C PHE A 188 -10.26 -0.81 -15.69
N GLU A 189 -9.86 -1.29 -16.86
CA GLU A 189 -10.31 -2.58 -17.37
C GLU A 189 -9.49 -3.71 -16.74
N SER A 190 -10.07 -4.89 -16.60
CA SER A 190 -9.41 -6.09 -16.11
C SER A 190 -9.31 -7.15 -17.23
N ASN A 191 -8.29 -7.99 -17.19
CA ASN A 191 -8.22 -9.19 -18.00
C ASN A 191 -9.22 -10.26 -17.55
N ASP A 192 -9.80 -10.14 -16.37
CA ASP A 192 -10.89 -10.98 -15.90
C ASP A 192 -12.22 -10.43 -16.42
N VAL A 193 -12.82 -11.12 -17.37
CA VAL A 193 -14.08 -10.72 -18.01
C VAL A 193 -15.28 -10.64 -17.05
N PHE A 194 -15.17 -11.23 -15.89
CA PHE A 194 -16.21 -11.16 -14.85
C PHE A 194 -16.10 -9.88 -14.01
N ARG A 195 -14.97 -9.18 -14.04
CA ARG A 195 -14.78 -7.90 -13.35
C ARG A 195 -15.27 -6.75 -14.22
N VAL A 196 -16.41 -6.17 -13.86
CA VAL A 196 -17.07 -5.13 -14.68
C VAL A 196 -16.85 -3.71 -14.18
N SER A 197 -16.40 -3.54 -12.95
CA SER A 197 -16.08 -2.23 -12.39
C SER A 197 -14.90 -2.39 -11.44
N ASN A 198 -13.79 -1.78 -11.80
CA ASN A 198 -12.54 -1.87 -11.04
C ASN A 198 -12.13 -0.46 -10.65
N ILE A 199 -11.83 -0.29 -9.36
CA ILE A 199 -11.36 0.95 -8.76
C ILE A 199 -10.18 0.59 -7.87
N ARG A 200 -9.14 1.42 -7.87
CA ARG A 200 -8.02 1.34 -6.95
C ARG A 200 -7.69 2.71 -6.38
N ASP A 201 -7.21 2.70 -5.16
CA ASP A 201 -6.78 3.88 -4.42
C ASP A 201 -5.42 3.60 -3.78
N GLU A 202 -4.50 4.56 -3.88
CA GLU A 202 -3.22 4.53 -3.21
C GLU A 202 -2.92 5.84 -2.51
N ASP A 203 -2.37 5.74 -1.30
CA ASP A 203 -1.75 6.86 -0.58
C ASP A 203 -0.25 6.61 -0.51
N VAL A 204 0.54 7.59 -0.90
CA VAL A 204 1.99 7.47 -0.98
C VAL A 204 2.68 8.63 -0.27
N TRP A 205 3.66 8.31 0.57
CA TRP A 205 4.57 9.23 1.24
C TRP A 205 5.93 9.13 0.54
N PHE A 206 6.13 9.98 -0.44
CA PHE A 206 7.32 9.97 -1.28
C PHE A 206 8.41 10.85 -0.69
N SER A 207 9.63 10.31 -0.52
CA SER A 207 10.80 11.09 -0.12
C SER A 207 11.79 11.26 -1.29
N PRO A 208 12.02 12.49 -1.73
CA PRO A 208 13.03 12.78 -2.76
C PRO A 208 14.44 12.38 -2.34
N GLU A 209 14.75 12.40 -1.04
CA GLU A 209 16.05 12.03 -0.47
C GLU A 209 16.44 10.60 -0.81
N ILE A 210 15.51 9.67 -0.71
CA ILE A 210 15.75 8.25 -1.01
C ILE A 210 15.31 7.88 -2.44
N GLY A 211 14.62 8.80 -3.16
CA GLY A 211 14.10 8.57 -4.50
C GLY A 211 12.99 7.51 -4.54
N ARG A 212 12.26 7.31 -3.43
CA ARG A 212 11.25 6.26 -3.29
C ARG A 212 10.21 6.64 -2.24
N TRP A 213 9.12 5.88 -2.15
CA TRP A 213 8.18 6.01 -1.04
C TRP A 213 8.78 5.50 0.26
N VAL A 214 8.43 6.18 1.34
CA VAL A 214 8.71 5.79 2.71
C VAL A 214 7.58 4.91 3.24
N ILE A 215 6.34 5.27 2.84
CA ILE A 215 5.14 4.48 3.02
C ILE A 215 4.36 4.49 1.71
N ARG A 216 3.80 3.34 1.33
CA ARG A 216 2.82 3.19 0.28
C ARG A 216 1.66 2.35 0.82
N ARG A 217 0.44 2.77 0.61
CA ARG A 217 -0.76 2.10 1.11
C ARG A 217 -1.80 2.04 0.01
N GLY A 218 -2.18 0.84 -0.40
CA GLY A 218 -3.07 0.67 -1.55
C GLY A 218 -4.14 -0.37 -1.31
N THR A 219 -5.31 -0.13 -1.87
CA THR A 219 -6.45 -1.04 -1.89
C THR A 219 -7.18 -0.95 -3.21
N GLY A 220 -7.98 -1.96 -3.50
CA GLY A 220 -8.86 -1.98 -4.65
C GLY A 220 -10.21 -2.60 -4.32
N ARG A 221 -11.17 -2.33 -5.19
CA ARG A 221 -12.49 -2.95 -5.16
C ARG A 221 -12.98 -3.18 -6.59
N TYR A 222 -13.75 -4.23 -6.76
CA TYR A 222 -14.35 -4.57 -8.03
C TYR A 222 -15.72 -5.20 -7.87
N ILE A 223 -16.53 -5.11 -8.91
CA ILE A 223 -17.82 -5.78 -8.99
C ILE A 223 -17.68 -6.92 -9.98
N THR A 224 -18.19 -8.10 -9.63
CA THR A 224 -18.30 -9.22 -10.57
C THR A 224 -19.69 -9.29 -11.14
N ASN A 225 -19.77 -9.55 -12.45
CA ASN A 225 -21.02 -9.81 -13.13
C ASN A 225 -21.32 -11.32 -13.05
N GLY A 226 -22.10 -11.73 -12.06
CA GLY A 226 -22.62 -13.11 -11.97
C GLY A 226 -23.96 -13.24 -12.70
N VAL A 227 -24.33 -14.46 -13.08
CA VAL A 227 -25.56 -14.75 -13.84
C VAL A 227 -26.84 -14.29 -13.12
N PHE A 228 -26.80 -14.16 -11.78
CA PHE A 228 -27.98 -13.79 -10.96
C PHE A 228 -27.71 -12.65 -9.97
N TRP A 229 -26.45 -12.30 -9.66
CA TRP A 229 -26.09 -11.33 -8.62
C TRP A 229 -24.82 -10.59 -8.95
N ALA A 230 -24.81 -9.28 -8.81
CA ALA A 230 -23.59 -8.49 -8.79
C ALA A 230 -22.99 -8.54 -7.37
N ASN A 231 -21.78 -9.01 -7.21
CA ASN A 231 -21.07 -9.02 -5.93
C ASN A 231 -19.92 -8.02 -5.93
N ALA A 232 -19.80 -7.26 -4.85
CA ALA A 232 -18.66 -6.38 -4.62
C ALA A 232 -17.58 -7.12 -3.84
N TYR A 233 -16.35 -7.02 -4.29
CA TYR A 233 -15.17 -7.61 -3.67
C TYR A 233 -14.11 -6.53 -3.41
N TRP A 234 -13.29 -6.78 -2.41
CA TRP A 234 -12.12 -5.98 -2.10
C TRP A 234 -10.87 -6.72 -2.52
N GLU A 235 -9.92 -6.00 -3.10
CA GLU A 235 -8.55 -6.47 -3.25
C GLU A 235 -7.83 -6.37 -1.90
N ASP A 236 -6.62 -6.92 -1.82
CA ASP A 236 -5.81 -6.80 -0.62
C ASP A 236 -5.59 -5.33 -0.27
N TYR A 237 -5.76 -5.00 1.01
CA TYR A 237 -5.43 -3.68 1.53
C TYR A 237 -4.08 -3.77 2.24
N LEU A 238 -3.04 -3.35 1.54
CA LEU A 238 -1.66 -3.52 1.98
C LEU A 238 -1.00 -2.16 2.25
N GLN A 239 -0.10 -2.16 3.23
CA GLN A 239 0.79 -1.05 3.52
C GLN A 239 2.23 -1.54 3.49
N TRP A 240 3.06 -0.87 2.69
CA TRP A 240 4.52 -0.98 2.68
C TRP A 240 5.10 0.14 3.54
N GLU A 241 5.91 -0.21 4.54
CA GLU A 241 6.57 0.73 5.43
C GLU A 241 8.07 0.49 5.41
N LEU A 242 8.85 1.51 5.13
CA LEU A 242 10.30 1.44 4.98
C LEU A 242 10.98 1.07 6.33
N VAL A 243 11.76 -0.02 6.30
CA VAL A 243 12.50 -0.53 7.47
C VAL A 243 13.97 -0.13 7.39
N SER A 244 14.54 -0.17 6.19
CA SER A 244 15.92 0.25 5.94
C SER A 244 16.14 0.61 4.48
N TRP A 245 17.19 1.38 4.19
CA TRP A 245 17.62 1.72 2.84
C TRP A 245 19.13 1.96 2.80
N LYS A 246 19.73 1.84 1.63
CA LYS A 246 21.16 2.14 1.39
C LYS A 246 21.44 2.48 -0.06
#